data_35f6bf17dcf9e9022b95967420b0e228
#
_entry.id   35f6bf17dcf9e9022b95967420b0e228
#
_cell.length_a   1.000
_cell.length_b   1.000
_cell.length_c   1.000
_cell.angle_alpha   90.00
_cell.angle_beta   90.00
_cell.angle_gamma   90.00
#
_symmetry.space_group_name_H-M   'P 1'
#
loop_
_entity.id
_entity.type
_entity.pdbx_description
1 polymer ?
#
loop_
_entity_poly.entity_id
_entity_poly.type
_entity_poly.pdbx_seq_one_letter_code
_entity_poly.pdbx_strand_id
1 'polypeptide(L)'
;MDSIADGAGPLIPFTLTLDVTNPDPRYHELRLVRHAGEYLEDMLAQAQASIDPGLEGMAHVTMYALAWDGYATVDGHRWDAILVEAGTAGRAEASLHAQCYEVREAGRGRRWTRRSAAVGQPVLAGTMTSRLWRGDR
;
A
#
# COMPACT_ATOMS: atom_id res chain seq x y z
N MET A 1 2.46 -6.67 -7.86
CA MET A 1 3.75 -5.97 -8.07
C MET A 1 4.22 -5.96 -9.52
N ASP A 2 3.29 -6.02 -10.42
CA ASP A 2 3.59 -6.14 -11.85
C ASP A 2 4.39 -4.96 -12.40
N SER A 3 4.11 -3.73 -11.94
CA SER A 3 4.84 -2.54 -12.38
C SER A 3 6.32 -2.57 -12.02
N ILE A 4 6.69 -3.17 -10.89
CA ILE A 4 8.10 -3.36 -10.50
C ILE A 4 8.71 -4.53 -11.27
N ALA A 5 7.96 -5.64 -11.36
CA ALA A 5 8.42 -6.83 -12.07
C ALA A 5 8.69 -6.55 -13.55
N ASP A 6 7.93 -5.65 -14.16
CA ASP A 6 8.11 -5.25 -15.54
C ASP A 6 9.25 -4.23 -15.76
N GLY A 7 9.92 -3.83 -14.68
CA GLY A 7 11.00 -2.86 -14.75
C GLY A 7 10.55 -1.43 -14.98
N ALA A 8 9.28 -1.13 -14.74
CA ALA A 8 8.68 0.18 -14.96
C ALA A 8 9.04 1.23 -13.89
N GLY A 9 9.94 0.87 -12.96
CA GLY A 9 10.36 1.74 -11.87
C GLY A 9 9.62 1.47 -10.57
N PRO A 10 9.63 2.42 -9.60
CA PRO A 10 8.97 2.25 -8.32
C PRO A 10 7.47 2.03 -8.46
N LEU A 11 6.90 1.32 -7.51
CA LEU A 11 5.45 1.12 -7.44
C LEU A 11 4.75 2.47 -7.26
N ILE A 12 3.81 2.76 -8.14
CA ILE A 12 2.93 3.92 -7.98
C ILE A 12 2.08 3.69 -6.73
N PRO A 13 2.05 4.62 -5.76
CA PRO A 13 1.21 4.47 -4.58
C PRO A 13 -0.24 4.22 -4.95
N PHE A 14 -0.88 3.30 -4.26
CA PHE A 14 -2.28 3.02 -4.48
C PHE A 14 -3.01 2.82 -3.16
N THR A 15 -4.30 3.06 -3.19
CA THR A 15 -5.20 2.82 -2.07
C THR A 15 -6.23 1.77 -2.45
N LEU A 16 -6.54 0.91 -1.49
CA LEU A 16 -7.67 0.00 -1.54
C LEU A 16 -8.63 0.40 -0.44
N THR A 17 -9.90 0.54 -0.78
CA THR A 17 -10.95 0.75 0.21
C THR A 17 -12.02 -0.30 0.04
N LEU A 18 -12.56 -0.77 1.14
CA LEU A 18 -13.57 -1.81 1.17
C LEU A 18 -14.77 -1.32 1.99
N ASP A 19 -15.94 -1.42 1.41
CA ASP A 19 -17.20 -1.16 2.08
C ASP A 19 -18.01 -2.46 2.15
N VAL A 20 -18.17 -2.99 3.37
CA VAL A 20 -18.96 -4.19 3.65
C VAL A 20 -20.13 -3.87 4.57
N THR A 21 -20.57 -2.60 4.58
CA THR A 21 -21.68 -2.14 5.44
C THR A 21 -22.99 -2.85 5.11
N ASN A 22 -23.24 -3.13 3.85
CA ASN A 22 -24.41 -3.89 3.45
C ASN A 22 -24.22 -5.36 3.83
N PRO A 23 -25.17 -6.00 4.50
CA PRO A 23 -25.07 -7.42 4.86
C PRO A 23 -25.05 -8.37 3.66
N ASP A 24 -25.53 -7.93 2.49
CA ASP A 24 -25.48 -8.72 1.27
C ASP A 24 -24.14 -8.52 0.55
N PRO A 25 -23.30 -9.59 0.41
CA PRO A 25 -22.01 -9.48 -0.24
C PRO A 25 -22.03 -8.95 -1.67
N ARG A 26 -23.17 -9.05 -2.38
CA ARG A 26 -23.31 -8.52 -3.74
C ARG A 26 -23.18 -7.01 -3.81
N TYR A 27 -23.40 -6.32 -2.68
CA TYR A 27 -23.31 -4.86 -2.57
C TYR A 27 -22.04 -4.39 -1.86
N HIS A 28 -21.13 -5.32 -1.57
CA HIS A 28 -19.81 -4.95 -1.07
C HIS A 28 -19.02 -4.27 -2.17
N GLU A 29 -18.29 -3.22 -1.81
CA GLU A 29 -17.57 -2.40 -2.78
C GLU A 29 -16.08 -2.38 -2.45
N LEU A 30 -15.29 -2.83 -3.40
CA LEU A 30 -13.83 -2.75 -3.34
C LEU A 30 -13.38 -1.75 -4.41
N ARG A 31 -12.66 -0.71 -3.98
CA ARG A 31 -12.16 0.31 -4.87
C ARG A 31 -10.65 0.39 -4.80
N LEU A 32 -10.01 0.32 -5.95
CA LEU A 32 -8.57 0.54 -6.13
C LEU A 32 -8.36 1.88 -6.81
N VAL A 33 -7.51 2.73 -6.23
CA VAL A 33 -7.13 4.00 -6.83
C VAL A 33 -5.61 4.11 -6.86
N ARG A 34 -5.05 4.36 -8.04
CA ARG A 34 -3.64 4.66 -8.23
C ARG A 34 -3.44 6.16 -8.20
N HIS A 35 -2.43 6.61 -7.47
CA HIS A 35 -2.16 8.04 -7.28
C HIS A 35 -0.93 8.43 -8.09
N ALA A 36 -1.14 8.66 -9.39
CA ALA A 36 -0.07 9.03 -10.31
C ALA A 36 0.30 10.50 -10.17
N GLY A 37 1.56 10.82 -10.40
CA GLY A 37 2.09 12.18 -10.36
C GLY A 37 3.55 12.19 -10.81
N GLU A 38 4.16 13.35 -10.78
CA GLU A 38 5.55 13.52 -11.21
C GLU A 38 6.53 13.04 -10.15
N TYR A 39 6.24 13.31 -8.87
CA TYR A 39 7.11 12.97 -7.74
C TYR A 39 6.44 11.98 -6.80
N LEU A 40 7.21 10.99 -6.33
CA LEU A 40 6.73 9.97 -5.41
C LEU A 40 6.14 10.56 -4.13
N GLU A 41 6.77 11.61 -3.59
CA GLU A 41 6.31 12.28 -2.38
C GLU A 41 4.91 12.88 -2.56
N ASP A 42 4.65 13.50 -3.70
CA ASP A 42 3.34 14.08 -4.01
C ASP A 42 2.29 13.01 -4.21
N MET A 43 2.63 11.93 -4.90
CA MET A 43 1.73 10.80 -5.10
C MET A 43 1.35 10.17 -3.76
N LEU A 44 2.33 9.97 -2.88
CA LEU A 44 2.09 9.41 -1.55
C LEU A 44 1.23 10.34 -0.70
N ALA A 45 1.49 11.63 -0.73
CA ALA A 45 0.69 12.62 0.00
C ALA A 45 -0.77 12.61 -0.47
N GLN A 46 -1.01 12.52 -1.77
CA GLN A 46 -2.37 12.40 -2.33
C GLN A 46 -3.04 11.12 -1.85
N ALA A 47 -2.32 10.01 -1.89
CA ALA A 47 -2.83 8.72 -1.44
C ALA A 47 -3.22 8.78 0.05
N GLN A 48 -2.37 9.34 0.88
CA GLN A 48 -2.64 9.50 2.31
C GLN A 48 -3.87 10.38 2.55
N ALA A 49 -3.97 11.50 1.84
CA ALA A 49 -5.10 12.41 1.99
C ALA A 49 -6.42 11.83 1.49
N SER A 50 -6.38 10.85 0.60
CA SER A 50 -7.59 10.22 0.05
C SER A 50 -8.30 9.31 1.06
N ILE A 51 -7.60 8.84 2.09
CA ILE A 51 -8.19 8.02 3.16
C ILE A 51 -8.59 8.94 4.32
N ASP A 52 -9.76 9.52 4.18
CA ASP A 52 -10.32 10.44 5.17
C ASP A 52 -11.82 10.20 5.28
N PRO A 53 -12.32 9.77 6.44
CA PRO A 53 -13.74 9.49 6.63
C PRO A 53 -14.63 10.74 6.49
N GLY A 54 -14.04 11.94 6.53
CA GLY A 54 -14.75 13.19 6.29
C GLY A 54 -15.03 13.50 4.81
N LEU A 55 -14.36 12.80 3.90
CA LEU A 55 -14.57 13.02 2.46
C LEU A 55 -15.85 12.35 1.97
N GLU A 56 -16.45 12.93 0.94
CA GLU A 56 -17.62 12.37 0.28
C GLU A 56 -17.29 10.98 -0.26
N GLY A 57 -18.17 10.02 -0.04
CA GLY A 57 -18.00 8.64 -0.47
C GLY A 57 -17.15 7.78 0.46
N MET A 58 -16.58 8.34 1.52
CA MET A 58 -15.72 7.62 2.47
C MET A 58 -16.43 7.26 3.78
N ALA A 59 -17.65 7.74 4.01
CA ALA A 59 -18.34 7.58 5.27
C ALA A 59 -18.63 6.12 5.65
N HIS A 60 -18.76 5.25 4.66
CA HIS A 60 -19.11 3.83 4.85
C HIS A 60 -17.94 2.88 4.59
N VAL A 61 -16.74 3.41 4.38
CA VAL A 61 -15.55 2.57 4.21
C VAL A 61 -15.26 1.83 5.49
N THR A 62 -15.15 0.53 5.39
CA THR A 62 -14.96 -0.37 6.53
C THR A 62 -13.48 -0.66 6.78
N MET A 63 -12.71 -0.77 5.71
CA MET A 63 -11.29 -1.10 5.74
C MET A 63 -10.56 -0.34 4.66
N TYR A 64 -9.29 -0.06 4.89
CA TYR A 64 -8.43 0.50 3.85
C TYR A 64 -7.05 -0.16 3.88
N ALA A 65 -6.38 -0.09 2.76
CA ALA A 65 -4.95 -0.34 2.65
C ALA A 65 -4.33 0.73 1.77
N LEU A 66 -3.13 1.14 2.11
CA LEU A 66 -2.33 2.09 1.35
C LEU A 66 -0.96 1.46 1.14
N ALA A 67 -0.56 1.30 -0.12
CA ALA A 67 0.70 0.67 -0.48
C ALA A 67 1.60 1.64 -1.24
N TRP A 68 2.88 1.59 -0.94
CA TRP A 68 3.90 2.39 -1.64
C TRP A 68 5.27 1.72 -1.57
N ASP A 69 6.15 2.17 -2.42
CA ASP A 69 7.53 1.70 -2.47
C ASP A 69 8.39 2.52 -1.50
N GLY A 70 9.20 1.84 -0.72
CA GLY A 70 10.06 2.47 0.26
C GLY A 70 11.20 1.54 0.68
N TYR A 71 11.56 1.63 1.94
CA TYR A 71 12.66 0.85 2.51
C TYR A 71 12.27 0.25 3.84
N ALA A 72 12.88 -0.89 4.17
CA ALA A 72 12.78 -1.48 5.50
C ALA A 72 14.16 -1.99 5.93
N THR A 73 14.45 -1.86 7.21
CA THR A 73 15.67 -2.42 7.79
C THR A 73 15.29 -3.70 8.53
N VAL A 74 15.90 -4.81 8.12
CA VAL A 74 15.68 -6.12 8.75
C VAL A 74 17.06 -6.70 9.04
N ASP A 75 17.26 -7.10 10.29
CA ASP A 75 18.54 -7.67 10.76
C ASP A 75 19.75 -6.78 10.43
N GLY A 76 19.58 -5.46 10.58
CA GLY A 76 20.63 -4.48 10.31
C GLY A 76 20.89 -4.19 8.85
N HIS A 77 20.16 -4.80 7.92
CA HIS A 77 20.29 -4.59 6.50
C HIS A 77 19.10 -3.79 5.96
N ARG A 78 19.38 -2.77 5.15
CA ARG A 78 18.35 -1.96 4.49
C ARG A 78 17.96 -2.58 3.16
N TRP A 79 16.69 -2.90 3.03
CA TRP A 79 16.12 -3.51 1.82
C TRP A 79 15.16 -2.54 1.15
N ASP A 80 15.07 -2.63 -0.17
CA ASP A 80 13.90 -2.10 -0.86
C ASP A 80 12.68 -2.88 -0.38
N ALA A 81 11.57 -2.19 -0.17
CA ALA A 81 10.38 -2.82 0.37
C ALA A 81 9.11 -2.17 -0.16
N ILE A 82 8.07 -2.99 -0.32
CA ILE A 82 6.72 -2.49 -0.45
C ILE A 82 6.15 -2.35 0.96
N LEU A 83 5.72 -1.14 1.29
CA LEU A 83 5.09 -0.83 2.56
C LEU A 83 3.58 -0.82 2.40
N VAL A 84 2.87 -1.40 3.34
CA VAL A 84 1.41 -1.47 3.34
C VAL A 84 0.89 -1.06 4.70
N GLU A 85 0.18 0.07 4.71
CA GLU A 85 -0.59 0.52 5.87
C GLU A 85 -2.01 -0.02 5.73
N ALA A 86 -2.55 -0.63 6.77
CA ALA A 86 -3.91 -1.18 6.74
C ALA A 86 -4.63 -0.88 8.06
N GLY A 87 -5.88 -0.46 7.95
CA GLY A 87 -6.71 -0.15 9.11
C GLY A 87 -8.17 -0.47 8.87
N THR A 88 -8.92 -0.53 9.97
CA THR A 88 -10.35 -0.83 9.98
C THR A 88 -11.10 0.29 10.68
N ALA A 89 -12.29 0.59 10.20
CA ALA A 89 -13.19 1.51 10.89
C ALA A 89 -13.53 0.95 12.28
N GLY A 90 -13.58 1.83 13.26
CA GLY A 90 -13.87 1.43 14.64
C GLY A 90 -12.65 0.98 15.45
N ARG A 91 -11.47 0.89 14.83
CA ARG A 91 -10.21 0.59 15.51
C ARG A 91 -9.26 1.76 15.40
N ALA A 92 -8.68 2.16 16.54
CA ALA A 92 -7.75 3.29 16.59
C ALA A 92 -6.41 2.97 15.94
N GLU A 93 -5.98 1.71 15.98
CA GLU A 93 -4.66 1.30 15.53
C GLU A 93 -4.69 0.67 14.15
N ALA A 94 -3.83 1.16 13.27
CA ALA A 94 -3.53 0.57 11.97
C ALA A 94 -2.17 -0.11 12.00
N SER A 95 -1.99 -1.10 11.14
CA SER A 95 -0.72 -1.81 11.02
C SER A 95 0.07 -1.33 9.81
N LEU A 96 1.39 -1.35 9.92
CA LEU A 96 2.31 -1.13 8.82
C LEU A 96 3.11 -2.40 8.62
N HIS A 97 3.01 -2.97 7.43
CA HIS A 97 3.77 -4.16 7.03
C HIS A 97 4.76 -3.81 5.93
N ALA A 98 5.85 -4.52 5.88
CA ALA A 98 6.87 -4.38 4.85
C ALA A 98 7.14 -5.73 4.20
N GLN A 99 7.14 -5.77 2.88
CA GLN A 99 7.63 -6.90 2.10
C GLN A 99 8.91 -6.48 1.41
N CYS A 100 10.02 -6.99 1.89
CA CYS A 100 11.31 -6.75 1.26
C CYS A 100 11.38 -7.42 -0.11
N TYR A 101 12.07 -6.79 -1.02
CA TYR A 101 12.30 -7.36 -2.35
C TYR A 101 13.69 -6.99 -2.84
N GLU A 102 14.15 -7.71 -3.85
CA GLU A 102 15.35 -7.36 -4.59
C GLU A 102 15.03 -7.32 -6.07
N VAL A 103 15.73 -6.47 -6.80
CA VAL A 103 15.63 -6.38 -8.24
C VAL A 103 16.76 -7.20 -8.83
N ARG A 104 16.40 -8.18 -9.65
CA ARG A 104 17.35 -9.02 -10.35
C ARG A 104 17.36 -8.67 -11.82
N GLU A 105 18.56 -8.50 -12.35
CA GLU A 105 18.75 -8.33 -13.78
C GLU A 105 19.25 -9.63 -14.36
N ALA A 106 18.56 -10.10 -15.41
CA ALA A 106 18.98 -11.27 -16.13
C ALA A 106 18.98 -10.94 -17.62
N GLY A 107 20.06 -11.28 -18.30
CA GLY A 107 20.18 -11.00 -19.72
C GLY A 107 20.84 -12.15 -20.47
N ARG A 108 20.35 -12.39 -21.70
CA ARG A 108 21.00 -13.24 -22.69
C ARG A 108 21.15 -12.46 -23.97
N GLY A 109 22.39 -12.27 -24.39
CA GLY A 109 22.68 -11.50 -25.58
C GLY A 109 22.30 -10.04 -25.42
N ARG A 110 21.34 -9.56 -26.23
CA ARG A 110 20.90 -8.17 -26.23
C ARG A 110 19.67 -7.91 -25.35
N ARG A 111 19.09 -8.95 -24.73
CA ARG A 111 17.90 -8.81 -23.90
C ARG A 111 18.26 -8.83 -22.43
N TRP A 112 17.92 -7.73 -21.77
CA TRP A 112 18.01 -7.60 -20.33
C TRP A 112 16.61 -7.44 -19.75
N THR A 113 16.31 -8.23 -18.74
CA THR A 113 15.05 -8.11 -18.00
C THR A 113 15.34 -7.80 -16.55
N ARG A 114 14.52 -6.91 -15.99
CA ARG A 114 14.55 -6.61 -14.56
C ARG A 114 13.32 -7.24 -13.93
N ARG A 115 13.55 -8.02 -12.87
CA ARG A 115 12.47 -8.66 -12.13
C ARG A 115 12.66 -8.42 -10.64
N SER A 116 11.58 -8.09 -9.95
CA SER A 116 11.59 -8.04 -8.50
C SER A 116 11.26 -9.42 -7.94
N ALA A 117 11.93 -9.79 -6.87
CA ALA A 117 11.69 -11.03 -6.15
C ALA A 117 11.53 -10.73 -4.67
N ALA A 118 10.48 -11.28 -4.05
CA ALA A 118 10.26 -11.13 -2.62
C ALA A 118 11.41 -11.77 -1.84
N VAL A 119 11.84 -11.10 -0.78
CA VAL A 119 12.88 -11.58 0.13
C VAL A 119 12.23 -11.79 1.49
N GLY A 120 12.14 -13.04 1.92
CA GLY A 120 11.54 -13.41 3.19
C GLY A 120 10.02 -13.23 3.21
N GLN A 121 9.48 -13.29 4.40
CA GLN A 121 8.06 -13.10 4.64
C GLN A 121 7.76 -11.61 4.90
N PRO A 122 6.51 -11.14 4.69
CA PRO A 122 6.12 -9.82 5.14
C PRO A 122 6.32 -9.70 6.65
N VAL A 123 6.84 -8.55 7.07
CA VAL A 123 7.10 -8.29 8.50
C VAL A 123 6.26 -7.11 8.97
N LEU A 124 5.84 -7.18 10.24
CA LEU A 124 5.20 -6.04 10.89
C LEU A 124 6.29 -4.99 11.18
N ALA A 125 6.20 -3.86 10.50
CA ALA A 125 7.17 -2.76 10.64
C ALA A 125 6.79 -1.78 11.74
N GLY A 126 5.51 -1.70 12.09
CA GLY A 126 5.03 -0.81 13.14
C GLY A 126 3.53 -0.69 13.16
N THR A 127 3.07 0.19 14.02
CA THR A 127 1.66 0.55 14.15
C THR A 127 1.52 2.07 14.15
N MET A 128 0.34 2.54 13.78
CA MET A 128 0.04 3.96 13.73
C MET A 128 -1.44 4.18 13.97
N THR A 129 -1.87 5.42 14.14
CA THR A 129 -3.29 5.73 14.21
C THR A 129 -3.94 5.49 12.86
N SER A 130 -5.04 4.73 12.86
CA SER A 130 -5.82 4.46 11.66
C SER A 130 -6.38 5.77 11.08
N ARG A 131 -6.30 5.93 9.76
CA ARG A 131 -6.87 7.09 9.06
C ARG A 131 -8.39 7.11 9.08
N LEU A 132 -9.02 5.97 9.38
CA LEU A 132 -10.46 5.87 9.56
C LEU A 132 -10.92 6.12 11.01
N TRP A 133 -9.97 6.30 11.93
CA TRP A 133 -10.29 6.55 13.34
C TRP A 133 -10.82 7.97 13.53
N ARG A 134 -11.99 8.06 14.13
CA ARG A 134 -12.66 9.34 14.39
C ARG A 134 -12.61 9.78 15.87
N GLY A 135 -11.84 9.05 16.68
CA GLY A 135 -11.81 9.28 18.11
C GLY A 135 -13.00 8.69 18.85
N ASP A 136 -13.06 8.93 20.15
CA ASP A 136 -14.15 8.48 21.00
C ASP A 136 -15.36 9.41 20.83
N ARG A 137 -16.22 9.08 19.94
CA ARG A 137 -17.48 9.80 19.74
C ARG A 137 -18.65 8.97 20.17
#